data_21f2db82fc1991cf0dced92505156ffb
#
_entry.id   21f2db82fc1991cf0dced92505156ffb
#
_cell.length_a   1.000
_cell.length_b   1.000
_cell.length_c   1.000
_cell.angle_alpha   90.00
_cell.angle_beta   90.00
_cell.angle_gamma   90.00
#
_symmetry.space_group_name_H-M   'P 1'
#
loop_
_entity.id
_entity.type
_entity.pdbx_description
1 polymer ?
#
loop_
_entity_poly.entity_id
_entity_poly.type
_entity_poly.pdbx_seq_one_letter_code
_entity_poly.pdbx_strand_id
1 'polypeptide(L)'
;IGSRGVCYAKRALEILDRWGVGDAVCSKGVSWNVGRTFFRDREVYNFNLVPEPDHHRPGMVNLQQYYLEEYLVARAAQRPGIELRWNNKVVSVTAADAAVTLTVETADGMYTVEADWLIAADGARSPIRRMLGLEVEGKIFMDRFLIADVVMKADFPAERWFWFDPPFHPDQSVLLHKQ
;
A
#
# COMPACT_ATOMS: atom_id res chain seq x y z
N ILE A 1 -13.53 6.52 3.42
CA ILE A 1 -12.18 6.43 2.87
C ILE A 1 -11.73 4.99 3.09
N GLY A 2 -11.63 4.20 2.04
CA GLY A 2 -11.26 2.79 2.13
C GLY A 2 -9.75 2.60 2.09
N SER A 3 -9.22 1.73 2.93
CA SER A 3 -7.85 1.23 2.84
C SER A 3 -7.71 0.34 1.61
N ARG A 4 -6.66 0.52 0.81
CA ARG A 4 -6.41 -0.30 -0.39
C ARG A 4 -5.27 -1.27 -0.19
N GLY A 5 -4.23 -0.88 0.54
CA GLY A 5 -3.10 -1.70 0.90
C GLY A 5 -3.23 -2.19 2.33
N VAL A 6 -2.99 -3.48 2.55
CA VAL A 6 -3.13 -4.09 3.87
C VAL A 6 -1.86 -4.85 4.27
N CYS A 7 -1.20 -5.51 3.31
CA CYS A 7 -0.09 -6.42 3.60
C CYS A 7 1.26 -5.76 3.28
N TYR A 8 2.13 -5.69 4.27
CA TYR A 8 3.48 -5.13 4.14
C TYR A 8 4.51 -6.22 4.34
N ALA A 9 5.28 -6.49 3.29
CA ALA A 9 6.31 -7.51 3.31
C ALA A 9 7.54 -7.08 4.10
N LYS A 10 8.32 -8.05 4.59
CA LYS A 10 9.55 -7.87 5.36
C LYS A 10 10.45 -6.76 4.80
N ARG A 11 10.68 -6.75 3.48
CA ARG A 11 11.51 -5.70 2.86
C ARG A 11 10.92 -4.30 2.97
N ALA A 12 9.59 -4.15 2.85
CA ALA A 12 8.94 -2.87 3.09
C ALA A 12 9.09 -2.42 4.55
N LEU A 13 8.95 -3.35 5.50
CA LEU A 13 9.13 -3.06 6.93
C LEU A 13 10.57 -2.60 7.23
N GLU A 14 11.57 -3.22 6.64
CA GLU A 14 12.99 -2.81 6.76
C GLU A 14 13.24 -1.40 6.19
N ILE A 15 12.53 -1.00 5.15
CA ILE A 15 12.59 0.37 4.62
C ILE A 15 11.91 1.34 5.58
N LEU A 16 10.75 0.97 6.13
CA LEU A 16 10.04 1.75 7.13
C LEU A 16 10.84 1.96 8.42
N ASP A 17 11.71 1.00 8.78
CA ASP A 17 12.68 1.15 9.87
C ASP A 17 13.65 2.30 9.63
N ARG A 18 14.20 2.41 8.43
CA ARG A 18 15.11 3.50 8.06
C ARG A 18 14.44 4.87 8.17
N TRP A 19 13.13 4.93 8.00
CA TRP A 19 12.34 6.15 8.19
C TRP A 19 11.89 6.35 9.64
N GLY A 20 12.08 5.34 10.50
CA GLY A 20 11.75 5.39 11.92
C GLY A 20 10.26 5.18 12.22
N VAL A 21 9.53 4.49 11.34
CA VAL A 21 8.11 4.16 11.52
C VAL A 21 7.83 2.65 11.57
N GLY A 22 8.84 1.81 11.34
CA GLY A 22 8.68 0.35 11.28
C GLY A 22 8.14 -0.26 12.56
N ASP A 23 8.60 0.19 13.73
CA ASP A 23 8.12 -0.30 15.03
C ASP A 23 6.63 0.04 15.24
N ALA A 24 6.20 1.24 14.89
CA ALA A 24 4.79 1.64 15.00
C ALA A 24 3.89 0.76 14.12
N VAL A 25 4.33 0.48 12.88
CA VAL A 25 3.63 -0.41 11.94
C VAL A 25 3.52 -1.83 12.50
N CYS A 26 4.62 -2.40 12.98
CA CYS A 26 4.63 -3.77 13.51
C CYS A 26 3.84 -3.91 14.82
N SER A 27 3.89 -2.91 15.70
CA SER A 27 3.16 -2.92 16.98
C SER A 27 1.65 -2.78 16.80
N LYS A 28 1.21 -2.03 15.78
CA LYS A 28 -0.21 -1.82 15.51
C LYS A 28 -0.81 -2.95 14.67
N GLY A 29 -0.06 -3.46 13.71
CA GLY A 29 -0.52 -4.46 12.75
C GLY A 29 -0.49 -5.89 13.29
N VAL A 30 -1.05 -6.80 12.52
CA VAL A 30 -1.01 -8.24 12.78
C VAL A 30 0.13 -8.87 11.99
N SER A 31 1.15 -9.35 12.70
CA SER A 31 2.29 -10.06 12.10
C SER A 31 1.93 -11.48 11.75
N TRP A 32 2.35 -11.96 10.58
CA TRP A 32 2.18 -13.34 10.18
C TRP A 32 3.31 -13.81 9.25
N ASN A 33 3.59 -15.11 9.27
CA ASN A 33 4.60 -15.76 8.46
C ASN A 33 4.05 -16.94 7.66
N VAL A 34 2.96 -17.55 8.14
CA VAL A 34 2.41 -18.78 7.58
C VAL A 34 1.24 -18.49 6.65
N GLY A 35 1.30 -19.06 5.47
CA GLY A 35 0.18 -19.10 4.54
C GLY A 35 -0.23 -20.53 4.24
N ARG A 36 -1.54 -20.76 4.03
CA ARG A 36 -2.12 -22.06 3.68
C ARG A 36 -2.95 -21.93 2.42
N THR A 37 -2.86 -22.93 1.58
CA THR A 37 -3.64 -23.03 0.34
C THR A 37 -4.48 -24.28 0.39
N PHE A 38 -5.76 -24.13 0.10
CA PHE A 38 -6.74 -25.22 0.07
C PHE A 38 -7.29 -25.37 -1.33
N PHE A 39 -7.49 -26.61 -1.75
CA PHE A 39 -8.35 -26.94 -2.87
C PHE A 39 -9.58 -27.66 -2.33
N ARG A 40 -10.73 -27.04 -2.51
CA ARG A 40 -11.98 -27.42 -1.85
C ARG A 40 -11.82 -27.39 -0.31
N ASP A 41 -11.94 -28.53 0.35
CA ASP A 41 -11.81 -28.70 1.81
C ASP A 41 -10.43 -29.23 2.25
N ARG A 42 -9.53 -29.53 1.29
CA ARG A 42 -8.24 -30.12 1.57
C ARG A 42 -7.10 -29.11 1.48
N GLU A 43 -6.28 -29.02 2.51
CA GLU A 43 -5.01 -28.31 2.44
C GLU A 43 -4.08 -29.01 1.43
N VAL A 44 -3.63 -28.25 0.44
CA VAL A 44 -2.75 -28.75 -0.63
C VAL A 44 -1.34 -28.17 -0.56
N TYR A 45 -1.17 -27.04 0.11
CA TYR A 45 0.13 -26.40 0.26
C TYR A 45 0.14 -25.46 1.47
N ASN A 46 1.27 -25.40 2.14
CA ASN A 46 1.56 -24.35 3.12
C ASN A 46 2.99 -23.84 2.96
N PHE A 47 3.24 -22.67 3.49
CA PHE A 47 4.56 -22.07 3.48
C PHE A 47 4.79 -21.23 4.73
N ASN A 48 6.07 -21.11 5.10
CA ASN A 48 6.53 -20.14 6.09
C ASN A 48 7.48 -19.17 5.38
N LEU A 49 7.16 -17.88 5.43
CA LEU A 49 7.93 -16.82 4.76
C LEU A 49 9.29 -16.55 5.42
N VAL A 50 9.41 -16.87 6.71
CA VAL A 50 10.61 -16.65 7.50
C VAL A 50 10.81 -17.87 8.41
N PRO A 51 11.32 -18.99 7.85
CA PRO A 51 11.50 -20.23 8.61
C PRO A 51 12.66 -20.16 9.61
N GLU A 52 13.66 -19.31 9.35
CA GLU A 52 14.81 -19.14 10.23
C GLU A 52 14.44 -18.24 11.42
N PRO A 53 14.97 -18.49 12.62
CA PRO A 53 14.82 -17.62 13.76
C PRO A 53 15.67 -16.32 13.57
N ASP A 54 15.49 -15.37 14.47
CA ASP A 54 16.32 -14.16 14.63
C ASP A 54 16.19 -13.09 13.56
N HIS A 55 15.15 -13.12 12.75
CA HIS A 55 14.83 -12.00 11.88
C HIS A 55 14.21 -10.84 12.69
N HIS A 56 14.75 -9.62 12.49
CA HIS A 56 14.23 -8.42 13.15
C HIS A 56 12.78 -8.11 12.78
N ARG A 57 12.38 -8.42 11.53
CA ARG A 57 11.01 -8.18 11.05
C ARG A 57 10.32 -9.49 10.62
N PRO A 58 9.00 -9.61 10.85
CA PRO A 58 8.23 -10.75 10.36
C PRO A 58 8.18 -10.78 8.83
N GLY A 59 7.74 -11.89 8.27
CA GLY A 59 7.55 -12.03 6.83
C GLY A 59 6.54 -11.02 6.27
N MET A 60 5.45 -10.83 7.00
CA MET A 60 4.38 -9.89 6.66
C MET A 60 3.78 -9.25 7.91
N VAL A 61 3.26 -8.04 7.72
CA VAL A 61 2.36 -7.36 8.67
C VAL A 61 1.11 -6.92 7.91
N ASN A 62 -0.06 -7.26 8.46
CA ASN A 62 -1.31 -6.69 7.98
C ASN A 62 -1.64 -5.46 8.83
N LEU A 63 -1.87 -4.35 8.15
CA LEU A 63 -2.24 -3.07 8.77
C LEU A 63 -3.01 -2.25 7.75
N GLN A 64 -4.10 -1.64 8.17
CA GLN A 64 -4.85 -0.74 7.29
C GLN A 64 -3.97 0.44 6.86
N GLN A 65 -4.03 0.75 5.57
CA GLN A 65 -3.14 1.74 4.93
C GLN A 65 -3.19 3.13 5.60
N TYR A 66 -4.33 3.55 6.11
CA TYR A 66 -4.47 4.87 6.73
C TYR A 66 -3.60 5.05 7.99
N TYR A 67 -3.32 3.99 8.75
CA TYR A 67 -2.36 4.06 9.86
C TYR A 67 -0.93 4.28 9.36
N LEU A 68 -0.53 3.58 8.29
CA LEU A 68 0.79 3.82 7.69
C LEU A 68 0.90 5.26 7.17
N GLU A 69 -0.14 5.77 6.49
CA GLU A 69 -0.19 7.15 6.01
C GLU A 69 -0.05 8.15 7.16
N GLU A 70 -0.77 7.93 8.27
CA GLU A 70 -0.66 8.76 9.48
C GLU A 70 0.77 8.78 10.03
N TYR A 71 1.41 7.61 10.16
CA TYR A 71 2.79 7.51 10.67
C TYR A 71 3.79 8.21 9.74
N LEU A 72 3.63 8.05 8.43
CA LEU A 72 4.51 8.69 7.45
C LEU A 72 4.34 10.20 7.43
N VAL A 73 3.11 10.71 7.49
CA VAL A 73 2.82 12.15 7.56
C VAL A 73 3.39 12.76 8.85
N ALA A 74 3.14 12.12 9.99
CA ALA A 74 3.70 12.57 11.27
C ALA A 74 5.24 12.57 11.24
N ARG A 75 5.85 11.59 10.61
CA ARG A 75 7.30 11.52 10.46
C ARG A 75 7.86 12.57 9.51
N ALA A 76 7.19 12.83 8.40
CA ALA A 76 7.56 13.87 7.45
C ALA A 76 7.51 15.27 8.10
N ALA A 77 6.47 15.55 8.89
CA ALA A 77 6.35 16.81 9.62
C ALA A 77 7.49 17.08 10.64
N GLN A 78 8.18 16.03 11.10
CA GLN A 78 9.33 16.14 12.00
C GLN A 78 10.66 16.41 11.26
N ARG A 79 10.66 16.40 9.93
CA ARG A 79 11.87 16.55 9.13
C ARG A 79 12.00 17.98 8.60
N PRO A 80 13.05 18.74 9.00
CA PRO A 80 13.20 20.15 8.60
C PRO A 80 13.46 20.32 7.11
N GLY A 81 13.55 19.44 6.27
CA GLY A 81 13.68 19.58 4.82
C GLY A 81 12.45 19.15 4.04
N ILE A 82 11.35 18.81 4.72
CA ILE A 82 10.13 18.33 4.08
C ILE A 82 9.00 19.33 4.36
N GLU A 83 8.40 19.83 3.30
CA GLU A 83 7.21 20.69 3.35
C GLU A 83 6.01 19.92 2.81
N LEU A 84 4.95 19.79 3.63
CA LEU A 84 3.68 19.18 3.24
C LEU A 84 2.66 20.25 2.92
N ARG A 85 2.24 20.36 1.67
CA ARG A 85 1.26 21.36 1.18
C ARG A 85 -0.05 20.66 0.87
N TRP A 86 -0.98 20.66 1.83
CA TRP A 86 -2.33 20.13 1.66
C TRP A 86 -3.21 21.07 0.84
N ASN A 87 -4.20 20.49 0.13
CA ASN A 87 -5.10 21.25 -0.76
C ASN A 87 -4.40 22.06 -1.85
N ASN A 88 -3.22 21.59 -2.26
CA ASN A 88 -2.45 22.14 -3.35
C ASN A 88 -2.52 21.19 -4.55
N LYS A 89 -3.19 21.59 -5.60
CA LYS A 89 -3.44 20.77 -6.79
C LYS A 89 -2.52 21.19 -7.93
N VAL A 90 -1.69 20.31 -8.41
CA VAL A 90 -0.90 20.55 -9.62
C VAL A 90 -1.83 20.53 -10.84
N VAL A 91 -1.87 21.63 -11.58
CA VAL A 91 -2.72 21.83 -12.75
C VAL A 91 -1.94 21.94 -14.07
N SER A 92 -0.63 22.20 -14.01
CA SER A 92 0.26 22.21 -15.15
C SER A 92 1.66 21.77 -14.76
N VAL A 93 2.36 21.10 -15.69
CA VAL A 93 3.75 20.68 -15.56
C VAL A 93 4.47 21.05 -16.86
N THR A 94 5.58 21.76 -16.73
CA THR A 94 6.51 22.06 -17.83
C THR A 94 7.89 21.55 -17.45
N ALA A 95 8.40 20.56 -18.18
CA ALA A 95 9.74 20.02 -17.97
C ALA A 95 10.71 20.70 -18.96
N ALA A 96 11.85 21.15 -18.47
CA ALA A 96 12.97 21.66 -19.22
C ALA A 96 14.24 20.89 -18.81
N ASP A 97 15.34 21.06 -19.55
CA ASP A 97 16.59 20.31 -19.33
C ASP A 97 17.17 20.52 -17.92
N ALA A 98 16.95 21.69 -17.32
CA ALA A 98 17.55 22.05 -16.04
C ALA A 98 16.56 22.09 -14.87
N ALA A 99 15.26 22.15 -15.11
CA ALA A 99 14.26 22.29 -14.05
C ALA A 99 12.86 21.86 -14.50
N VAL A 100 12.01 21.59 -13.55
CA VAL A 100 10.58 21.34 -13.74
C VAL A 100 9.79 22.45 -13.09
N THR A 101 8.90 23.09 -13.86
CA THR A 101 7.98 24.11 -13.34
C THR A 101 6.59 23.54 -13.21
N LEU A 102 6.00 23.70 -12.03
CA LEU A 102 4.64 23.29 -11.70
C LEU A 102 3.76 24.54 -11.51
N THR A 103 2.55 24.52 -12.07
CA THR A 103 1.49 25.44 -11.66
C THR A 103 0.59 24.75 -10.68
N VAL A 104 0.39 25.38 -9.54
CA VAL A 104 -0.39 24.84 -8.41
C VAL A 104 -1.61 25.72 -8.15
N GLU A 105 -2.77 25.07 -8.08
CA GLU A 105 -4.06 25.69 -7.76
C GLU A 105 -4.37 25.47 -6.28
N THR A 106 -4.78 26.55 -5.60
CA THR A 106 -5.28 26.54 -4.22
C THR A 106 -6.58 27.32 -4.11
N ALA A 107 -7.21 27.33 -2.94
CA ALA A 107 -8.39 28.14 -2.67
C ALA A 107 -8.12 29.66 -2.80
N ASP A 108 -6.87 30.08 -2.58
CA ASP A 108 -6.46 31.50 -2.60
C ASP A 108 -5.91 31.96 -3.97
N GLY A 109 -5.83 31.06 -4.93
CA GLY A 109 -5.33 31.35 -6.28
C GLY A 109 -4.26 30.36 -6.77
N MET A 110 -3.53 30.78 -7.79
CA MET A 110 -2.48 29.97 -8.41
C MET A 110 -1.10 30.50 -8.07
N TYR A 111 -0.12 29.59 -7.96
CA TYR A 111 1.28 29.94 -7.85
C TYR A 111 2.16 28.92 -8.59
N THR A 112 3.43 29.21 -8.78
CA THR A 112 4.39 28.33 -9.42
C THR A 112 5.40 27.79 -8.44
N VAL A 113 5.83 26.54 -8.68
CA VAL A 113 6.96 25.90 -8.01
C VAL A 113 7.95 25.47 -9.04
N GLU A 114 9.21 25.80 -8.85
CA GLU A 114 10.33 25.31 -9.64
C GLU A 114 11.13 24.29 -8.83
N ALA A 115 11.52 23.18 -9.43
CA ALA A 115 12.26 22.13 -8.79
C ALA A 115 13.23 21.46 -9.78
N ASP A 116 14.35 20.95 -9.26
CA ASP A 116 15.30 20.16 -10.07
C ASP A 116 14.69 18.82 -10.50
N TRP A 117 13.81 18.25 -9.68
CA TRP A 117 13.18 16.95 -9.90
C TRP A 117 11.71 16.94 -9.52
N LEU A 118 10.91 16.21 -10.29
CA LEU A 118 9.52 15.90 -10.00
C LEU A 118 9.31 14.38 -9.91
N ILE A 119 8.78 13.92 -8.79
CA ILE A 119 8.33 12.54 -8.63
C ILE A 119 6.80 12.53 -8.65
N ALA A 120 6.21 12.03 -9.74
CA ALA A 120 4.77 11.92 -9.87
C ALA A 120 4.27 10.65 -9.15
N ALA A 121 3.67 10.81 -7.98
CA ALA A 121 3.10 9.73 -7.17
C ALA A 121 1.57 9.88 -7.04
N ASP A 122 0.91 10.42 -8.07
CA ASP A 122 -0.50 10.82 -8.13
C ASP A 122 -1.46 9.69 -8.59
N GLY A 123 -0.97 8.43 -8.60
CA GLY A 123 -1.76 7.21 -8.69
C GLY A 123 -2.15 6.77 -10.10
N ALA A 124 -3.02 5.76 -10.18
CA ALA A 124 -3.36 5.08 -11.43
C ALA A 124 -4.02 6.01 -12.47
N ARG A 125 -4.73 7.04 -12.05
CA ARG A 125 -5.36 8.04 -12.91
C ARG A 125 -4.55 9.34 -13.00
N SER A 126 -3.24 9.26 -12.86
CA SER A 126 -2.30 10.38 -12.80
C SER A 126 -2.65 11.51 -13.79
N PRO A 127 -3.03 12.70 -13.32
CA PRO A 127 -3.13 13.87 -14.17
C PRO A 127 -1.77 14.34 -14.68
N ILE A 128 -0.70 14.21 -13.89
CA ILE A 128 0.66 14.60 -14.29
C ILE A 128 1.12 13.77 -15.49
N ARG A 129 0.88 12.47 -15.49
CA ARG A 129 1.19 11.62 -16.66
C ARG A 129 0.53 12.15 -17.93
N ARG A 130 -0.75 12.53 -17.85
CA ARG A 130 -1.49 13.08 -19.01
C ARG A 130 -0.96 14.45 -19.44
N MET A 131 -0.59 15.31 -18.49
CA MET A 131 0.03 16.62 -18.78
C MET A 131 1.35 16.47 -19.53
N LEU A 132 2.09 15.39 -19.27
CA LEU A 132 3.34 15.06 -19.96
C LEU A 132 3.14 14.29 -21.29
N GLY A 133 1.89 14.05 -21.70
CA GLY A 133 1.59 13.30 -22.93
C GLY A 133 1.95 11.81 -22.86
N LEU A 134 2.12 11.25 -21.65
CA LEU A 134 2.49 9.86 -21.45
C LEU A 134 1.25 8.98 -21.29
N GLU A 135 1.28 7.80 -21.87
CA GLU A 135 0.21 6.80 -21.79
C GLU A 135 0.66 5.56 -21.01
N VAL A 136 -0.29 4.74 -20.60
CA VAL A 136 -0.05 3.44 -19.99
C VAL A 136 -0.39 2.37 -21.00
N GLU A 137 0.59 1.55 -21.34
CA GLU A 137 0.39 0.36 -22.17
C GLU A 137 0.07 -0.86 -21.27
N GLY A 138 -0.79 -1.74 -21.75
CA GLY A 138 -1.11 -2.98 -21.04
C GLY A 138 -2.53 -3.46 -21.29
N LYS A 139 -2.92 -4.50 -20.52
CA LYS A 139 -4.26 -5.07 -20.55
C LYS A 139 -5.02 -4.68 -19.29
N ILE A 140 -6.27 -4.29 -19.45
CA ILE A 140 -7.19 -4.09 -18.35
C ILE A 140 -7.81 -5.46 -18.03
N PHE A 141 -7.56 -5.97 -16.83
CA PHE A 141 -8.24 -7.14 -16.33
C PHE A 141 -9.66 -6.77 -15.86
N MET A 142 -10.62 -7.58 -16.28
CA MET A 142 -12.04 -7.37 -15.94
C MET A 142 -12.45 -8.14 -14.68
N ASP A 143 -11.51 -8.77 -14.01
CA ASP A 143 -11.73 -9.50 -12.76
C ASP A 143 -12.29 -8.59 -11.67
N ARG A 144 -13.25 -9.09 -10.93
CA ARG A 144 -13.88 -8.36 -9.83
C ARG A 144 -13.60 -9.09 -8.53
N PHE A 145 -13.22 -8.32 -7.53
CA PHE A 145 -12.98 -8.82 -6.17
C PHE A 145 -13.95 -8.14 -5.22
N LEU A 146 -14.62 -8.95 -4.40
CA LEU A 146 -15.34 -8.46 -3.24
C LEU A 146 -14.39 -8.49 -2.04
N ILE A 147 -14.21 -7.35 -1.39
CA ILE A 147 -13.47 -7.24 -0.14
C ILE A 147 -14.48 -6.89 0.95
N ALA A 148 -14.48 -7.68 2.03
CA ALA A 148 -15.34 -7.45 3.18
C ALA A 148 -14.50 -7.54 4.46
N ASP A 149 -14.52 -6.48 5.26
CA ASP A 149 -13.98 -6.46 6.60
C ASP A 149 -15.08 -6.93 7.56
N VAL A 150 -14.81 -8.01 8.28
CA VAL A 150 -15.77 -8.63 9.20
C VAL A 150 -15.21 -8.71 10.61
N VAL A 151 -16.06 -8.40 11.60
CA VAL A 151 -15.76 -8.67 13.00
C VAL A 151 -16.11 -10.11 13.30
N MET A 152 -15.10 -10.96 13.44
CA MET A 152 -15.26 -12.39 13.61
C MET A 152 -15.13 -12.78 15.09
N LYS A 153 -16.07 -13.57 15.59
CA LYS A 153 -16.03 -14.18 16.94
C LYS A 153 -15.44 -15.61 16.89
N ALA A 154 -14.45 -15.82 16.07
CA ALA A 154 -13.78 -17.10 15.91
C ALA A 154 -12.29 -16.93 16.24
N ASP A 155 -11.70 -17.99 16.79
CA ASP A 155 -10.25 -18.04 17.01
C ASP A 155 -9.56 -18.38 15.69
N PHE A 156 -9.34 -17.33 14.87
CA PHE A 156 -8.61 -17.45 13.62
C PHE A 156 -7.14 -17.10 13.85
N PRO A 157 -6.19 -17.95 13.41
CA PRO A 157 -4.76 -17.70 13.63
C PRO A 157 -4.27 -16.48 12.82
N ALA A 158 -3.12 -15.93 13.21
CA ALA A 158 -2.43 -14.90 12.47
C ALA A 158 -1.71 -15.52 11.25
N GLU A 159 -2.49 -15.98 10.29
CA GLU A 159 -2.09 -16.64 9.07
C GLU A 159 -2.86 -16.06 7.88
N ARG A 160 -2.45 -16.43 6.67
CA ARG A 160 -3.18 -16.13 5.43
C ARG A 160 -3.66 -17.43 4.80
N TRP A 161 -4.98 -17.59 4.67
CA TRP A 161 -5.59 -18.76 4.08
C TRP A 161 -6.21 -18.42 2.73
N PHE A 162 -5.94 -19.25 1.74
CA PHE A 162 -6.44 -19.09 0.38
C PHE A 162 -7.11 -20.38 -0.08
N TRP A 163 -8.33 -20.29 -0.57
CA TRP A 163 -9.08 -21.42 -1.12
C TRP A 163 -9.31 -21.26 -2.61
N PHE A 164 -9.12 -22.34 -3.32
CA PHE A 164 -9.60 -22.54 -4.67
C PHE A 164 -10.81 -23.48 -4.62
N ASP A 165 -11.91 -23.10 -5.29
CA ASP A 165 -13.15 -23.90 -5.39
C ASP A 165 -13.64 -24.41 -4.01
N PRO A 166 -13.81 -23.56 -2.98
CA PRO A 166 -14.24 -24.03 -1.67
C PRO A 166 -15.69 -24.51 -1.70
N PRO A 167 -16.08 -25.53 -0.91
CA PRO A 167 -17.46 -26.05 -0.88
C PRO A 167 -18.51 -25.01 -0.51
N PHE A 168 -18.11 -23.98 0.26
CA PHE A 168 -18.99 -22.87 0.68
C PHE A 168 -19.10 -21.75 -0.38
N HIS A 169 -18.30 -21.79 -1.45
CA HIS A 169 -18.36 -20.83 -2.57
C HIS A 169 -17.77 -21.47 -3.84
N PRO A 170 -18.51 -22.42 -4.47
CA PRO A 170 -18.04 -23.18 -5.63
C PRO A 170 -17.66 -22.27 -6.82
N ASP A 171 -16.68 -22.73 -7.60
CA ASP A 171 -16.16 -22.05 -8.80
C ASP A 171 -15.50 -20.67 -8.53
N GLN A 172 -15.27 -20.33 -7.27
CA GLN A 172 -14.63 -19.08 -6.87
C GLN A 172 -13.36 -19.31 -6.06
N SER A 173 -12.65 -18.24 -5.81
CA SER A 173 -11.53 -18.23 -4.86
C SER A 173 -11.86 -17.35 -3.66
N VAL A 174 -11.42 -17.76 -2.48
CA VAL A 174 -11.63 -17.01 -1.23
C VAL A 174 -10.30 -16.84 -0.52
N LEU A 175 -10.07 -15.65 -0.02
CA LEU A 175 -8.91 -15.33 0.80
C LEU A 175 -9.37 -14.79 2.14
N LEU A 176 -8.79 -15.31 3.21
CA LEU A 176 -9.03 -14.85 4.58
C LEU A 176 -7.70 -14.55 5.28
N HIS A 177 -7.64 -13.42 5.96
CA HIS A 177 -6.54 -13.07 6.83
C HIS A 177 -7.01 -12.15 7.97
N LYS A 178 -6.27 -12.18 9.08
CA LYS A 178 -6.51 -11.28 10.22
C LYS A 178 -5.87 -9.92 9.99
N GLN A 179 -6.56 -8.86 10.43
CA GLN A 179 -6.08 -7.48 10.41
C GLN A 179 -6.06 -6.88 11.80
#